data_16d89620d62d4b978392ac463a1b18be
#
_entry.id   16d89620d62d4b978392ac463a1b18be
#
_cell.length_a   1.000
_cell.length_b   1.000
_cell.length_c   1.000
_cell.angle_alpha   90.00
_cell.angle_beta   90.00
_cell.angle_gamma   90.00
#
_symmetry.space_group_name_H-M   'P 1'
#
loop_
_entity.id
_entity.type
_entity.pdbx_description
1 polymer ?
#
loop_
_entity_poly.entity_id
_entity_poly.type
_entity_poly.pdbx_seq_one_letter_code
_entity_poly.pdbx_strand_id
1 'polypeptide(L)'
;VEQSEPAVEKEPTDYSNLNKTQLIDALENLVSANAIDSIKEEAEEIKTEFNNLFQEELTQKKEAFLAQGGNIIDFHHTSPEKKAFNDVFNDYRTKRNAHFKKLKQDLEGNLEVRNLLIDEIKSLLDSEKSVNSNYKKIKEIQDRWKQAGAIPRDKYNTVWNNYHHYMETY
;
A
#
# COMPACT_ATOMS: atom_id res chain seq x y z
N VAL A 1 18.97 -29.85 -6.76
CA VAL A 1 17.54 -29.83 -7.10
C VAL A 1 16.81 -29.34 -5.89
N GLU A 2 16.65 -28.01 -5.81
CA GLU A 2 15.92 -27.31 -4.76
C GLU A 2 14.43 -27.46 -5.09
N GLN A 3 13.73 -28.30 -4.33
CA GLN A 3 12.28 -28.38 -4.40
C GLN A 3 11.72 -27.13 -3.70
N SER A 4 11.28 -26.17 -4.50
CA SER A 4 10.42 -25.09 -3.99
C SER A 4 9.12 -25.71 -3.47
N GLU A 5 8.89 -25.64 -2.17
CA GLU A 5 7.59 -25.96 -1.59
C GLU A 5 6.50 -25.13 -2.28
N PRO A 6 5.37 -25.73 -2.68
CA PRO A 6 4.29 -24.95 -3.24
C PRO A 6 3.78 -23.98 -2.17
N ALA A 7 3.67 -22.70 -2.54
CA ALA A 7 3.01 -21.71 -1.71
C ALA A 7 1.63 -22.24 -1.32
N VAL A 8 1.38 -22.42 -0.02
CA VAL A 8 0.07 -22.78 0.49
C VAL A 8 -0.87 -21.64 0.13
N GLU A 9 -1.69 -21.83 -0.90
CA GLU A 9 -2.82 -20.94 -1.16
C GLU A 9 -3.69 -20.96 0.09
N LYS A 10 -3.73 -19.86 0.83
CA LYS A 10 -4.69 -19.69 1.91
C LYS A 10 -6.07 -19.74 1.29
N GLU A 11 -6.89 -20.70 1.71
CA GLU A 11 -8.30 -20.70 1.36
C GLU A 11 -8.91 -19.35 1.76
N PRO A 12 -9.73 -18.72 0.88
CA PRO A 12 -10.35 -17.45 1.21
C PRO A 12 -11.22 -17.63 2.45
N THR A 13 -10.99 -16.83 3.47
CA THR A 13 -11.79 -16.83 4.69
C THR A 13 -13.19 -16.34 4.37
N ASP A 14 -14.21 -17.09 4.79
CA ASP A 14 -15.60 -16.69 4.66
C ASP A 14 -16.03 -15.85 5.88
N TYR A 15 -16.27 -14.57 5.66
CA TYR A 15 -16.69 -13.62 6.69
C TYR A 15 -18.22 -13.52 6.84
N SER A 16 -18.98 -14.16 5.96
CA SER A 16 -20.46 -14.02 5.90
C SER A 16 -21.18 -14.62 7.10
N ASN A 17 -20.55 -15.54 7.82
CA ASN A 17 -21.14 -16.24 8.97
C ASN A 17 -20.69 -15.68 10.33
N LEU A 18 -19.90 -14.60 10.34
CA LEU A 18 -19.41 -13.98 11.55
C LEU A 18 -20.41 -12.95 12.11
N ASN A 19 -20.45 -12.82 13.44
CA ASN A 19 -21.16 -11.72 14.08
C ASN A 19 -20.32 -10.44 14.10
N LYS A 20 -20.89 -9.32 14.54
CA LYS A 20 -20.21 -8.02 14.56
C LYS A 20 -18.92 -8.03 15.37
N THR A 21 -18.92 -8.63 16.56
CA THR A 21 -17.71 -8.73 17.40
C THR A 21 -16.62 -9.57 16.73
N GLN A 22 -17.00 -10.69 16.12
CA GLN A 22 -16.08 -11.56 15.39
C GLN A 22 -15.49 -10.85 14.15
N LEU A 23 -16.27 -10.02 13.46
CA LEU A 23 -15.79 -9.22 12.32
C LEU A 23 -14.79 -8.15 12.77
N ILE A 24 -15.03 -7.49 13.91
CA ILE A 24 -14.07 -6.54 14.49
C ILE A 24 -12.76 -7.24 14.82
N ASP A 25 -12.80 -8.37 15.51
CA ASP A 25 -11.63 -9.17 15.86
C ASP A 25 -10.89 -9.66 14.63
N ALA A 26 -11.62 -10.10 13.59
CA ALA A 26 -11.04 -10.52 12.33
C ALA A 26 -10.29 -9.39 11.63
N LEU A 27 -10.83 -8.17 11.64
CA LEU A 27 -10.18 -7.01 11.07
C LEU A 27 -8.92 -6.62 11.85
N GLU A 28 -8.99 -6.59 13.19
CA GLU A 28 -7.83 -6.33 14.03
C GLU A 28 -6.69 -7.33 13.78
N ASN A 29 -7.02 -8.61 13.73
CA ASN A 29 -6.06 -9.68 13.46
C ASN A 29 -5.46 -9.57 12.06
N LEU A 30 -6.29 -9.25 11.07
CA LEU A 30 -5.86 -9.08 9.68
C LEU A 30 -4.83 -7.94 9.56
N VAL A 31 -5.11 -6.81 10.19
CA VAL A 31 -4.21 -5.63 10.17
C VAL A 31 -2.91 -5.90 10.91
N SER A 32 -2.95 -6.62 12.03
CA SER A 32 -1.75 -6.88 12.85
C SER A 32 -0.86 -8.00 12.31
N ALA A 33 -1.43 -8.98 11.60
CA ALA A 33 -0.72 -10.19 11.19
C ALA A 33 -0.19 -10.15 9.74
N ASN A 34 -0.59 -9.17 8.93
CA ASN A 34 -0.28 -9.12 7.50
C ASN A 34 0.32 -7.79 7.09
N ALA A 35 0.98 -7.77 5.92
CA ALA A 35 1.42 -6.54 5.29
C ALA A 35 0.19 -5.70 4.89
N ILE A 36 0.23 -4.41 5.16
CA ILE A 36 -0.93 -3.51 4.99
C ILE A 36 -1.41 -3.40 3.54
N ASP A 37 -0.53 -3.61 2.57
CA ASP A 37 -0.83 -3.56 1.14
C ASP A 37 -1.44 -4.86 0.60
N SER A 38 -1.42 -5.95 1.37
CA SER A 38 -1.90 -7.28 0.94
C SER A 38 -3.33 -7.60 1.35
N ILE A 39 -3.99 -6.75 2.15
CA ILE A 39 -5.25 -7.07 2.84
C ILE A 39 -6.45 -6.23 2.38
N LYS A 40 -6.33 -5.45 1.33
CA LYS A 40 -7.39 -4.53 0.89
C LYS A 40 -8.71 -5.24 0.62
N GLU A 41 -8.69 -6.33 -0.12
CA GLU A 41 -9.90 -7.07 -0.51
C GLU A 41 -10.59 -7.68 0.71
N GLU A 42 -9.83 -8.29 1.61
CA GLU A 42 -10.36 -8.88 2.83
C GLU A 42 -10.92 -7.82 3.79
N ALA A 43 -10.23 -6.68 3.94
CA ALA A 43 -10.69 -5.57 4.77
C ALA A 43 -12.01 -4.98 4.25
N GLU A 44 -12.15 -4.81 2.94
CA GLU A 44 -13.38 -4.34 2.30
C GLU A 44 -14.52 -5.36 2.42
N GLU A 45 -14.23 -6.64 2.33
CA GLU A 45 -15.20 -7.72 2.54
C GLU A 45 -15.73 -7.72 3.98
N ILE A 46 -14.84 -7.61 4.97
CA ILE A 46 -15.22 -7.50 6.38
C ILE A 46 -16.10 -6.26 6.61
N LYS A 47 -15.76 -5.13 6.00
CA LYS A 47 -16.55 -3.90 6.07
C LYS A 47 -17.95 -4.10 5.50
N THR A 48 -18.08 -4.76 4.37
CA THR A 48 -19.37 -5.04 3.72
C THR A 48 -20.24 -5.93 4.62
N GLU A 49 -19.68 -7.00 5.16
CA GLU A 49 -20.40 -7.91 6.07
C GLU A 49 -20.82 -7.20 7.36
N PHE A 50 -19.95 -6.38 7.93
CA PHE A 50 -20.29 -5.60 9.13
C PHE A 50 -21.42 -4.60 8.84
N ASN A 51 -21.35 -3.88 7.73
CA ASN A 51 -22.37 -2.91 7.36
C ASN A 51 -23.72 -3.57 7.11
N ASN A 52 -23.75 -4.75 6.52
CA ASN A 52 -24.99 -5.51 6.32
C ASN A 52 -25.65 -5.87 7.67
N LEU A 53 -24.88 -6.37 8.62
CA LEU A 53 -25.38 -6.68 9.97
C LEU A 53 -25.85 -5.41 10.71
N PHE A 54 -25.10 -4.33 10.58
CA PHE A 54 -25.48 -3.06 11.21
C PHE A 54 -26.77 -2.47 10.61
N GLN A 55 -26.94 -2.54 9.30
CA GLN A 55 -28.16 -2.08 8.63
C GLN A 55 -29.39 -2.91 9.03
N GLU A 56 -29.24 -4.23 9.17
CA GLU A 56 -30.31 -5.08 9.69
C GLU A 56 -30.71 -4.68 11.12
N GLU A 57 -29.73 -4.46 12.01
CA GLU A 57 -29.98 -3.99 13.37
C GLU A 57 -30.67 -2.63 13.38
N LEU A 58 -30.18 -1.68 12.58
CA LEU A 58 -30.74 -0.35 12.46
C LEU A 58 -32.22 -0.38 12.01
N THR A 59 -32.50 -1.20 11.01
CA THR A 59 -33.88 -1.39 10.49
C THR A 59 -34.80 -1.99 11.56
N GLN A 60 -34.37 -3.02 12.26
CA GLN A 60 -35.15 -3.65 13.34
C GLN A 60 -35.44 -2.69 14.50
N LYS A 61 -34.42 -1.91 14.90
CA LYS A 61 -34.59 -0.91 15.98
C LYS A 61 -35.52 0.22 15.57
N LYS A 62 -35.39 0.69 14.31
CA LYS A 62 -36.28 1.72 13.75
C LYS A 62 -37.72 1.26 13.67
N GLU A 63 -37.97 0.04 13.16
CA GLU A 63 -39.31 -0.52 13.09
C GLU A 63 -39.92 -0.69 14.47
N ALA A 64 -39.17 -1.20 15.46
CA ALA A 64 -39.62 -1.32 16.84
C ALA A 64 -39.99 0.04 17.46
N PHE A 65 -39.18 1.07 17.21
CA PHE A 65 -39.42 2.44 17.68
C PHE A 65 -40.71 3.01 17.09
N LEU A 66 -40.92 2.86 15.79
CA LEU A 66 -42.15 3.32 15.10
C LEU A 66 -43.37 2.54 15.54
N ALA A 67 -43.26 1.23 15.79
CA ALA A 67 -44.35 0.39 16.29
C ALA A 67 -44.80 0.77 17.69
N GLN A 68 -43.92 1.39 18.49
CA GLN A 68 -44.26 1.90 19.83
C GLN A 68 -44.83 3.33 19.79
N GLY A 69 -45.10 3.88 18.61
CA GLY A 69 -45.68 5.20 18.43
C GLY A 69 -44.64 6.35 18.36
N GLY A 70 -43.35 6.03 18.25
CA GLY A 70 -42.29 7.02 18.09
C GLY A 70 -42.35 7.72 16.73
N ASN A 71 -41.86 8.97 16.69
CA ASN A 71 -41.72 9.73 15.46
C ASN A 71 -40.32 9.50 14.85
N ILE A 72 -40.26 9.30 13.55
CA ILE A 72 -38.99 9.05 12.83
C ILE A 72 -37.94 10.15 13.07
N ILE A 73 -38.36 11.38 13.27
CA ILE A 73 -37.46 12.53 13.54
C ILE A 73 -36.69 12.35 14.86
N ASP A 74 -37.31 11.67 15.83
CA ASP A 74 -36.77 11.44 17.17
C ASP A 74 -36.00 10.11 17.28
N PHE A 75 -35.90 9.36 16.16
CA PHE A 75 -35.19 8.09 16.16
C PHE A 75 -33.70 8.30 16.18
N HIS A 76 -33.04 7.76 17.21
CA HIS A 76 -31.59 7.70 17.34
C HIS A 76 -31.17 6.29 17.75
N HIS A 77 -30.16 5.77 17.11
CA HIS A 77 -29.55 4.48 17.48
C HIS A 77 -28.05 4.61 17.50
N THR A 78 -27.44 4.33 18.64
CA THR A 78 -26.00 4.27 18.83
C THR A 78 -25.59 2.82 19.07
N SER A 79 -24.52 2.39 18.41
CA SER A 79 -23.97 1.05 18.55
C SER A 79 -22.50 1.13 18.99
N PRO A 80 -22.14 0.59 20.16
CA PRO A 80 -20.74 0.48 20.57
C PRO A 80 -19.89 -0.32 19.59
N GLU A 81 -20.46 -1.38 18.99
CA GLU A 81 -19.77 -2.19 17.98
C GLU A 81 -19.52 -1.39 16.70
N LYS A 82 -20.44 -0.53 16.29
CA LYS A 82 -20.24 0.33 15.12
C LYS A 82 -19.09 1.31 15.34
N LYS A 83 -19.03 1.91 16.53
CA LYS A 83 -17.90 2.79 16.90
C LYS A 83 -16.60 2.02 16.93
N ALA A 84 -16.55 0.85 17.56
CA ALA A 84 -15.37 0.01 17.63
C ALA A 84 -14.89 -0.42 16.24
N PHE A 85 -15.80 -0.81 15.37
CA PHE A 85 -15.47 -1.15 13.98
C PHE A 85 -14.90 0.05 13.22
N ASN A 86 -15.53 1.21 13.33
CA ASN A 86 -15.05 2.43 12.68
C ASN A 86 -13.65 2.82 13.14
N ASP A 87 -13.36 2.68 14.44
CA ASP A 87 -12.04 2.99 15.00
C ASP A 87 -10.97 2.06 14.41
N VAL A 88 -11.24 0.75 14.33
CA VAL A 88 -10.32 -0.23 13.73
C VAL A 88 -10.15 0.01 12.23
N PHE A 89 -11.24 0.26 11.52
CA PHE A 89 -11.18 0.49 10.07
C PHE A 89 -10.47 1.81 9.73
N ASN A 90 -10.66 2.86 10.51
CA ASN A 90 -9.96 4.13 10.36
C ASN A 90 -8.46 3.98 10.66
N ASP A 91 -8.08 3.18 11.65
CA ASP A 91 -6.68 2.85 11.91
C ASP A 91 -6.04 2.11 10.72
N TYR A 92 -6.75 1.13 10.16
CA TYR A 92 -6.35 0.46 8.92
C TYR A 92 -6.13 1.45 7.76
N ARG A 93 -7.08 2.35 7.52
CA ARG A 93 -6.98 3.36 6.45
C ARG A 93 -5.80 4.29 6.65
N THR A 94 -5.56 4.74 7.88
CA THR A 94 -4.44 5.60 8.22
C THR A 94 -3.10 4.91 7.96
N LYS A 95 -2.96 3.66 8.39
CA LYS A 95 -1.75 2.85 8.14
C LYS A 95 -1.53 2.60 6.65
N ARG A 96 -2.60 2.30 5.92
CA ARG A 96 -2.55 2.08 4.48
C ARG A 96 -2.12 3.35 3.73
N ASN A 97 -2.72 4.48 4.06
CA ASN A 97 -2.38 5.77 3.46
C ASN A 97 -0.92 6.16 3.75
N ALA A 98 -0.45 5.95 4.98
CA ALA A 98 0.95 6.19 5.35
C ALA A 98 1.92 5.28 4.57
N HIS A 99 1.57 4.01 4.40
CA HIS A 99 2.36 3.05 3.62
C HIS A 99 2.51 3.50 2.16
N PHE A 100 1.41 3.84 1.50
CA PHE A 100 1.45 4.27 0.10
C PHE A 100 2.11 5.64 -0.08
N LYS A 101 1.94 6.55 0.87
CA LYS A 101 2.65 7.84 0.86
C LYS A 101 4.16 7.65 0.94
N LYS A 102 4.62 6.78 1.85
CA LYS A 102 6.04 6.46 1.98
C LYS A 102 6.58 5.77 0.72
N LEU A 103 5.84 4.82 0.17
CA LEU A 103 6.21 4.14 -1.07
C LEU A 103 6.40 5.15 -2.21
N LYS A 104 5.46 6.07 -2.37
CA LYS A 104 5.55 7.14 -3.38
C LYS A 104 6.78 8.03 -3.16
N GLN A 105 7.04 8.43 -1.91
CA GLN A 105 8.21 9.24 -1.57
C GLN A 105 9.51 8.49 -1.84
N ASP A 106 9.58 7.20 -1.53
CA ASP A 106 10.76 6.37 -1.80
C ASP A 106 11.02 6.24 -3.31
N LEU A 107 9.97 6.02 -4.11
CA LEU A 107 10.08 5.95 -5.57
C LEU A 107 10.56 7.29 -6.16
N GLU A 108 10.03 8.41 -5.71
CA GLU A 108 10.43 9.74 -6.15
C GLU A 108 11.87 10.07 -5.73
N GLY A 109 12.26 9.72 -4.50
CA GLY A 109 13.63 9.87 -4.01
C GLY A 109 14.63 9.02 -4.81
N ASN A 110 14.28 7.79 -5.13
CA ASN A 110 15.10 6.92 -5.97
C ASN A 110 15.25 7.45 -7.40
N LEU A 111 14.19 8.05 -7.94
CA LEU A 111 14.23 8.71 -9.25
C LEU A 111 15.22 9.88 -9.24
N GLU A 112 15.20 10.72 -8.21
CA GLU A 112 16.14 11.82 -8.05
C GLU A 112 17.58 11.32 -7.99
N VAL A 113 17.86 10.28 -7.22
CA VAL A 113 19.18 9.64 -7.14
C VAL A 113 19.65 9.17 -8.52
N ARG A 114 18.79 8.51 -9.29
CA ARG A 114 19.15 8.02 -10.63
C ARG A 114 19.41 9.16 -11.60
N ASN A 115 18.63 10.23 -11.57
CA ASN A 115 18.85 11.41 -12.40
C ASN A 115 20.17 12.11 -12.06
N LEU A 116 20.52 12.21 -10.77
CA LEU A 116 21.80 12.75 -10.34
C LEU A 116 22.98 11.90 -10.83
N LEU A 117 22.86 10.57 -10.82
CA LEU A 117 23.87 9.67 -11.35
C LEU A 117 24.07 9.86 -12.87
N ILE A 118 22.99 10.04 -13.62
CA ILE A 118 23.04 10.35 -15.05
C ILE A 118 23.75 11.69 -15.27
N ASP A 119 23.45 12.71 -14.47
CA ASP A 119 24.11 14.02 -14.57
C ASP A 119 25.61 13.93 -14.25
N GLU A 120 26.01 13.08 -13.29
CA GLU A 120 27.44 12.83 -13.02
C GLU A 120 28.13 12.19 -14.22
N ILE A 121 27.49 11.24 -14.91
CA ILE A 121 28.04 10.65 -16.14
C ILE A 121 28.22 11.71 -17.22
N LYS A 122 27.21 12.55 -17.45
CA LYS A 122 27.29 13.67 -18.40
C LYS A 122 28.46 14.59 -18.09
N SER A 123 28.63 14.96 -16.82
CA SER A 123 29.73 15.82 -16.39
C SER A 123 31.12 15.21 -16.65
N LEU A 124 31.22 13.88 -16.51
CA LEU A 124 32.47 13.16 -16.79
C LEU A 124 32.77 13.10 -18.29
N LEU A 125 31.72 12.96 -19.13
CA LEU A 125 31.88 12.98 -20.60
C LEU A 125 32.29 14.34 -21.11
N ASP A 126 31.82 15.42 -20.51
CA ASP A 126 32.15 16.80 -20.86
C ASP A 126 33.54 17.25 -20.31
N SER A 127 34.15 16.45 -19.44
CA SER A 127 35.45 16.78 -18.86
C SER A 127 36.59 16.46 -19.84
N GLU A 128 37.56 17.34 -19.91
CA GLU A 128 38.78 17.15 -20.74
C GLU A 128 39.76 16.12 -20.17
N LYS A 129 39.40 15.46 -19.08
CA LYS A 129 40.24 14.44 -18.43
C LYS A 129 40.27 13.15 -19.22
N SER A 130 41.39 12.45 -19.17
CA SER A 130 41.55 11.19 -19.87
C SER A 130 40.58 10.13 -19.42
N VAL A 131 40.21 9.21 -20.34
CA VAL A 131 39.34 8.04 -20.08
C VAL A 131 39.82 7.26 -18.86
N ASN A 132 41.15 7.09 -18.70
CA ASN A 132 41.69 6.32 -17.57
C ASN A 132 41.47 7.00 -16.21
N SER A 133 41.46 8.34 -16.14
CA SER A 133 41.20 9.05 -14.87
C SER A 133 39.74 8.98 -14.46
N ASN A 134 38.84 8.81 -15.42
CA ASN A 134 37.40 8.73 -15.19
C ASN A 134 36.91 7.31 -14.98
N TYR A 135 37.69 6.30 -15.34
CA TYR A 135 37.27 4.88 -15.23
C TYR A 135 36.83 4.51 -13.83
N LYS A 136 37.58 4.87 -12.81
CA LYS A 136 37.24 4.61 -11.41
C LYS A 136 35.94 5.26 -11.00
N LYS A 137 35.71 6.50 -11.42
CA LYS A 137 34.46 7.23 -11.13
C LYS A 137 33.26 6.62 -11.83
N ILE A 138 33.41 6.21 -13.08
CA ILE A 138 32.34 5.49 -13.82
C ILE A 138 31.99 4.19 -13.14
N LYS A 139 32.98 3.44 -12.67
CA LYS A 139 32.71 2.19 -11.94
C LYS A 139 31.95 2.44 -10.63
N GLU A 140 32.31 3.49 -9.89
CA GLU A 140 31.57 3.92 -8.69
C GLU A 140 30.12 4.31 -9.01
N ILE A 141 29.88 5.00 -10.10
CA ILE A 141 28.53 5.36 -10.57
C ILE A 141 27.73 4.10 -10.93
N GLN A 142 28.33 3.14 -11.63
CA GLN A 142 27.69 1.87 -11.96
C GLN A 142 27.28 1.10 -10.69
N ASP A 143 28.12 1.04 -9.68
CA ASP A 143 27.84 0.39 -8.41
C ASP A 143 26.69 1.09 -7.67
N ARG A 144 26.70 2.41 -7.62
CA ARG A 144 25.62 3.21 -7.03
C ARG A 144 24.30 3.05 -7.81
N TRP A 145 24.36 2.93 -9.13
CA TRP A 145 23.19 2.65 -9.98
C TRP A 145 22.55 1.30 -9.65
N LYS A 146 23.34 0.26 -9.47
CA LYS A 146 22.85 -1.06 -9.07
C LYS A 146 22.21 -1.08 -7.69
N GLN A 147 22.68 -0.22 -6.79
CA GLN A 147 22.14 -0.11 -5.42
C GLN A 147 20.94 0.82 -5.32
N ALA A 148 20.71 1.66 -6.33
CA ALA A 148 19.55 2.54 -6.33
C ALA A 148 18.24 1.73 -6.40
N GLY A 149 17.25 2.15 -5.64
CA GLY A 149 15.97 1.46 -5.55
C GLY A 149 15.05 1.66 -6.75
N ALA A 150 13.86 1.10 -6.66
CA ALA A 150 12.81 1.22 -7.66
C ALA A 150 12.37 2.67 -7.87
N ILE A 151 11.92 2.98 -9.08
CA ILE A 151 11.43 4.30 -9.51
C ILE A 151 9.99 4.20 -10.03
N PRO A 152 9.28 5.34 -10.18
CA PRO A 152 7.95 5.33 -10.77
C PRO A 152 7.95 4.68 -12.15
N ARG A 153 6.93 3.86 -12.39
CA ARG A 153 6.83 3.01 -13.58
C ARG A 153 6.79 3.82 -14.89
N ASP A 154 6.14 4.97 -14.88
CA ASP A 154 6.03 5.90 -16.03
C ASP A 154 7.36 6.58 -16.39
N LYS A 155 8.33 6.61 -15.48
CA LYS A 155 9.66 7.16 -15.68
C LYS A 155 10.72 6.11 -16.06
N TYR A 156 10.42 4.84 -15.90
CA TYR A 156 11.37 3.74 -16.01
C TYR A 156 12.10 3.75 -17.37
N ASN A 157 11.36 3.76 -18.48
CA ASN A 157 11.97 3.68 -19.82
C ASN A 157 12.83 4.89 -20.13
N THR A 158 12.38 6.09 -19.81
CA THR A 158 13.13 7.33 -20.05
C THR A 158 14.44 7.35 -19.29
N VAL A 159 14.41 7.03 -18.00
CA VAL A 159 15.59 7.02 -17.13
C VAL A 159 16.58 5.94 -17.57
N TRP A 160 16.10 4.74 -17.88
CA TRP A 160 16.92 3.61 -18.31
C TRP A 160 17.60 3.88 -19.66
N ASN A 161 16.84 4.43 -20.61
CA ASN A 161 17.39 4.81 -21.93
C ASN A 161 18.44 5.93 -21.83
N ASN A 162 18.23 6.93 -20.99
CA ASN A 162 19.19 7.99 -20.74
C ASN A 162 20.49 7.45 -20.13
N TYR A 163 20.37 6.58 -19.13
CA TYR A 163 21.54 5.94 -18.51
C TYR A 163 22.34 5.13 -19.52
N HIS A 164 21.71 4.27 -20.29
CA HIS A 164 22.39 3.46 -21.33
C HIS A 164 23.00 4.32 -22.41
N HIS A 165 22.32 5.37 -22.86
CA HIS A 165 22.86 6.28 -23.86
C HIS A 165 24.19 6.88 -23.44
N TYR A 166 24.28 7.40 -22.23
CA TYR A 166 25.52 8.02 -21.73
C TYR A 166 26.59 6.98 -21.38
N MET A 167 26.21 5.81 -20.91
CA MET A 167 27.16 4.73 -20.63
C MET A 167 27.77 4.14 -21.91
N GLU A 168 27.03 4.00 -22.99
CA GLU A 168 27.51 3.52 -24.30
C GLU A 168 28.47 4.51 -24.96
N THR A 169 28.34 5.81 -24.70
CA THR A 169 29.23 6.84 -25.20
C THR A 169 30.61 6.78 -24.55
N TYR A 170 30.70 6.17 -23.39
CA TYR A 170 31.93 6.00 -22.63
C TYR A 170 32.71 4.77 -23.06
#